data_3fb474a337c25dd142e3c8b99a7b80c7
#
_entry.id   3fb474a337c25dd142e3c8b99a7b80c7
#
_cell.length_a   1.000
_cell.length_b   1.000
_cell.length_c   1.000
_cell.angle_alpha   90.00
_cell.angle_beta   90.00
_cell.angle_gamma   90.00
#
_symmetry.space_group_name_H-M   'P 1'
#
loop_
_entity.id
_entity.type
_entity.pdbx_description
1 polymer ?
#
loop_
_entity_poly.entity_id
_entity_poly.type
_entity_poly.pdbx_seq_one_letter_code
_entity_poly.pdbx_strand_id
1 'polypeptide(L)'
;MWAHGLARRIGTKVPPAVAHRRRNLLLIHLDGVPKALLDEAIVAGKLPFVSRLIRSGTFQLDDAFWGAPTSTPYFQAGLLYGLRNPNLPAYSWFDRELGRQVRMSTPTDAHVIDERLRGQGRESLLDGGGHGYFSLFRAGAQNALSMSTLASFKQMSRAFSYEMMGLSAGRTRGLWDFLGAFGMDTWRSAREVAHWAHALHDWRHEQSFLVSRVLLQRLGWSFAYTKALVDMVRGVPAVYLVFGNYDEVAHRRGPRSTLALSELYRVDAYLEDLYAMSQSVERPYDVIILSDHGHVDALPLEQRQGRRLESLLLEGAPGELSEDVIRGLRDGRPLQDPVPSAPFAPVIVECGNFAHVYLSGAREPLEARALLARHPEVLARATRSEDIGIVALRRGHSAVAVIRGGVYGPDEVERAPLSPEFSRRAVADFLRGLPAMKTAGDLVVFGEAVRRGGTVGFAWEFGSHGGLTRTEASSLVCWPANAPVDLSGLGHCAQLHDRLAEVYVRQAPRLRWVQ
;
A
#
# COMPACT_ATOMS: atom_id res chain seq x y z
N MET A 1 21.50 1.28 26.37
CA MET A 1 21.88 0.25 27.40
C MET A 1 21.19 -1.09 27.18
N TRP A 2 19.89 -1.17 26.97
CA TRP A 2 19.16 -2.44 26.83
C TRP A 2 19.58 -3.25 25.59
N ALA A 3 19.68 -2.65 24.41
CA ALA A 3 20.06 -3.35 23.18
C ALA A 3 21.49 -3.87 23.19
N HIS A 4 22.44 -3.17 23.80
CA HIS A 4 23.79 -3.69 24.00
C HIS A 4 23.82 -4.87 24.99
N GLY A 5 22.96 -4.84 26.01
CA GLY A 5 22.77 -5.98 26.93
C GLY A 5 22.14 -7.17 26.20
N LEU A 6 21.21 -6.94 25.29
CA LEU A 6 20.58 -7.95 24.47
C LEU A 6 21.57 -8.57 23.46
N ALA A 7 22.34 -7.75 22.75
CA ALA A 7 23.37 -8.20 21.81
C ALA A 7 24.40 -9.12 22.48
N ARG A 8 24.87 -8.78 23.69
CA ARG A 8 25.78 -9.63 24.47
C ARG A 8 25.14 -10.96 24.88
N ARG A 9 23.85 -10.97 25.26
CA ARG A 9 23.13 -12.20 25.64
C ARG A 9 22.91 -13.15 24.47
N ILE A 10 22.72 -12.59 23.25
CA ILE A 10 22.49 -13.38 22.03
C ILE A 10 23.83 -13.90 21.45
N GLY A 11 24.98 -13.50 22.01
CA GLY A 11 26.30 -13.92 21.51
C GLY A 11 26.60 -13.39 20.10
N THR A 12 25.97 -12.28 19.69
CA THR A 12 26.20 -11.69 18.37
C THR A 12 27.57 -11.03 18.33
N LYS A 13 28.47 -11.59 17.51
CA LYS A 13 29.64 -10.85 17.07
C LYS A 13 29.15 -9.71 16.17
N VAL A 14 29.35 -8.47 16.58
CA VAL A 14 29.19 -7.32 15.70
C VAL A 14 30.20 -7.52 14.56
N PRO A 15 29.79 -7.54 13.28
CA PRO A 15 30.73 -7.64 12.18
C PRO A 15 31.76 -6.53 12.30
N PRO A 16 33.06 -6.81 12.02
CA PRO A 16 34.10 -5.80 12.10
C PRO A 16 33.72 -4.59 11.23
N ALA A 17 33.97 -3.39 11.73
CA ALA A 17 33.68 -2.16 11.03
C ALA A 17 34.35 -2.17 9.66
N VAL A 18 33.54 -2.23 8.60
CA VAL A 18 34.06 -1.99 7.25
C VAL A 18 34.33 -0.50 7.17
N ALA A 19 35.60 -0.14 7.19
CA ALA A 19 36.13 1.21 7.43
C ALA A 19 35.62 2.30 6.45
N HIS A 20 34.84 1.95 5.43
CA HIS A 20 34.42 2.87 4.37
C HIS A 20 32.89 2.95 4.14
N ARG A 21 32.07 2.30 4.97
CA ARG A 21 30.61 2.52 4.87
C ARG A 21 30.24 3.80 5.60
N ARG A 22 29.57 4.70 4.87
CA ARG A 22 28.74 5.76 5.39
C ARG A 22 27.65 5.15 6.28
N ARG A 23 26.69 5.88 6.73
CA ARG A 23 25.60 5.42 7.60
C ARG A 23 24.79 4.27 6.98
N ASN A 24 24.19 3.42 7.81
CA ASN A 24 23.24 2.39 7.40
C ASN A 24 21.85 3.03 7.15
N LEU A 25 20.94 2.29 6.55
CA LEU A 25 19.59 2.74 6.24
C LEU A 25 18.53 2.07 7.13
N LEU A 26 17.68 2.87 7.78
CA LEU A 26 16.45 2.42 8.42
C LEU A 26 15.27 3.09 7.72
N LEU A 27 14.51 2.31 6.96
CA LEU A 27 13.26 2.75 6.33
C LEU A 27 12.08 2.38 7.22
N ILE A 28 11.31 3.36 7.64
CA ILE A 28 10.10 3.19 8.44
C ILE A 28 8.91 3.62 7.58
N HIS A 29 8.04 2.68 7.29
CA HIS A 29 6.87 2.88 6.45
C HIS A 29 5.62 2.94 7.34
N LEU A 30 4.95 4.07 7.34
CA LEU A 30 3.67 4.31 8.00
C LEU A 30 2.56 4.07 6.99
N ASP A 31 2.00 2.88 6.98
CA ASP A 31 1.01 2.43 5.99
C ASP A 31 -0.28 3.24 6.07
N GLY A 32 -0.72 3.78 4.93
CA GLY A 32 -1.98 4.47 4.78
C GLY A 32 -2.09 5.87 5.41
N VAL A 33 -1.00 6.48 5.87
CA VAL A 33 -1.03 7.77 6.59
C VAL A 33 -0.87 8.96 5.64
N PRO A 34 -1.94 9.76 5.39
CA PRO A 34 -1.80 10.96 4.57
C PRO A 34 -1.04 12.07 5.33
N LYS A 35 -0.25 12.86 4.60
CA LYS A 35 0.51 13.97 5.19
C LYS A 35 -0.36 14.93 5.99
N ALA A 36 -1.53 15.29 5.49
CA ALA A 36 -2.44 16.20 6.18
C ALA A 36 -2.84 15.68 7.57
N LEU A 37 -3.06 14.37 7.73
CA LEU A 37 -3.38 13.78 9.02
C LEU A 37 -2.18 13.79 9.98
N LEU A 38 -0.97 13.57 9.45
CA LEU A 38 0.25 13.70 10.25
C LEU A 38 0.42 15.13 10.75
N ASP A 39 0.24 16.13 9.89
CA ASP A 39 0.33 17.54 10.24
C ASP A 39 -0.70 17.91 11.31
N GLU A 40 -1.95 17.49 11.18
CA GLU A 40 -3.01 17.67 12.18
C GLU A 40 -2.61 17.06 13.54
N ALA A 41 -2.06 15.85 13.53
CA ALA A 41 -1.61 15.16 14.74
C ALA A 41 -0.42 15.88 15.41
N ILE A 42 0.51 16.44 14.63
CA ILE A 42 1.61 17.27 15.12
C ILE A 42 1.07 18.55 15.77
N VAL A 43 0.17 19.26 15.08
CA VAL A 43 -0.45 20.49 15.62
C VAL A 43 -1.24 20.21 16.89
N ALA A 44 -1.96 19.09 16.95
CA ALA A 44 -2.70 18.65 18.12
C ALA A 44 -1.81 18.14 19.28
N GLY A 45 -0.48 18.13 19.12
CA GLY A 45 0.47 17.65 20.13
C GLY A 45 0.42 16.15 20.40
N LYS A 46 -0.10 15.36 19.44
CA LYS A 46 -0.25 13.91 19.55
C LYS A 46 1.00 13.13 19.11
N LEU A 47 1.91 13.79 18.43
CA LEU A 47 3.20 13.25 17.95
C LEU A 47 4.36 14.12 18.47
N PRO A 48 4.63 14.12 19.79
CA PRO A 48 5.62 15.02 20.38
C PRO A 48 7.04 14.75 19.90
N PHE A 49 7.41 13.50 19.63
CA PHE A 49 8.73 13.16 19.13
C PHE A 49 8.92 13.64 17.68
N VAL A 50 8.01 13.29 16.77
CA VAL A 50 8.06 13.74 15.36
C VAL A 50 8.03 15.26 15.29
N SER A 51 7.17 15.91 16.09
CA SER A 51 7.11 17.38 16.19
C SER A 51 8.44 17.98 16.61
N ARG A 52 9.15 17.39 17.56
CA ARG A 52 10.46 17.84 18.02
C ARG A 52 11.52 17.74 16.91
N LEU A 53 11.56 16.61 16.18
CA LEU A 53 12.49 16.40 15.08
C LEU A 53 12.34 17.44 13.97
N ILE A 54 11.09 17.75 13.59
CA ILE A 54 10.80 18.71 12.52
C ILE A 54 11.06 20.14 13.00
N ARG A 55 10.58 20.53 14.18
CA ARG A 55 10.76 21.89 14.69
C ARG A 55 12.21 22.26 15.01
N SER A 56 13.04 21.28 15.37
CA SER A 56 14.47 21.49 15.59
C SER A 56 15.28 21.60 14.27
N GLY A 57 14.66 21.35 13.13
CA GLY A 57 15.35 21.26 11.84
C GLY A 57 16.25 20.02 11.69
N THR A 58 16.14 19.06 12.62
CA THR A 58 16.90 17.80 12.55
C THR A 58 16.40 16.94 11.40
N PHE A 59 15.10 16.99 11.10
CA PHE A 59 14.47 16.31 9.97
C PHE A 59 13.76 17.30 9.06
N GLN A 60 13.76 16.98 7.77
CA GLN A 60 12.92 17.58 6.75
C GLN A 60 11.67 16.71 6.57
N LEU A 61 10.53 17.33 6.25
CA LEU A 61 9.27 16.67 5.96
C LEU A 61 8.69 17.28 4.69
N ASP A 62 8.43 16.45 3.69
CA ASP A 62 7.83 16.87 2.43
C ASP A 62 6.57 16.07 2.11
N ASP A 63 5.69 16.67 1.30
CA ASP A 63 4.56 16.00 0.69
C ASP A 63 5.04 15.18 -0.49
N ALA A 64 4.49 13.97 -0.64
CA ALA A 64 4.91 13.06 -1.69
C ALA A 64 3.70 12.48 -2.44
N PHE A 65 3.91 12.21 -3.72
CA PHE A 65 3.01 11.44 -4.56
C PHE A 65 3.81 10.32 -5.24
N TRP A 66 3.47 9.09 -4.94
CA TRP A 66 4.25 7.94 -5.37
C TRP A 66 3.80 7.29 -6.67
N GLY A 67 2.81 7.86 -7.35
CA GLY A 67 2.17 7.30 -8.54
C GLY A 67 0.80 6.69 -8.24
N ALA A 68 0.13 6.24 -9.29
CA ALA A 68 -1.17 5.60 -9.21
C ALA A 68 -1.16 4.22 -9.90
N PRO A 69 -1.86 3.21 -9.32
CA PRO A 69 -2.81 3.27 -8.21
C PRO A 69 -2.13 3.54 -6.86
N THR A 70 -2.85 4.19 -5.94
CA THR A 70 -2.37 4.54 -4.60
C THR A 70 -2.49 3.34 -3.66
N SER A 71 -1.70 2.29 -3.90
CA SER A 71 -1.80 1.01 -3.22
C SER A 71 -0.45 0.48 -2.74
N THR A 72 -0.45 -0.20 -1.59
CA THR A 72 0.75 -0.75 -0.95
C THR A 72 1.56 -1.67 -1.88
N PRO A 73 0.97 -2.61 -2.66
CA PRO A 73 1.76 -3.44 -3.58
C PRO A 73 2.48 -2.64 -4.65
N TYR A 74 1.81 -1.63 -5.24
CA TYR A 74 2.40 -0.76 -6.24
C TYR A 74 3.55 0.06 -5.67
N PHE A 75 3.32 0.68 -4.51
CA PHE A 75 4.35 1.45 -3.82
C PHE A 75 5.55 0.61 -3.42
N GLN A 76 5.34 -0.55 -2.78
CA GLN A 76 6.43 -1.44 -2.36
C GLN A 76 7.23 -1.98 -3.55
N ALA A 77 6.59 -2.29 -4.67
CA ALA A 77 7.29 -2.69 -5.88
C ALA A 77 8.16 -1.56 -6.43
N GLY A 78 7.65 -0.34 -6.45
CA GLY A 78 8.42 0.84 -6.86
C GLY A 78 9.57 1.16 -5.90
N LEU A 79 9.31 1.15 -4.59
CA LEU A 79 10.32 1.43 -3.56
C LEU A 79 11.40 0.35 -3.51
N LEU A 80 11.01 -0.92 -3.46
CA LEU A 80 11.97 -2.00 -3.19
C LEU A 80 12.72 -2.43 -4.45
N TYR A 81 12.07 -2.42 -5.62
CA TYR A 81 12.65 -2.88 -6.89
C TYR A 81 12.90 -1.76 -7.91
N GLY A 82 12.53 -0.53 -7.61
CA GLY A 82 12.68 0.60 -8.53
C GLY A 82 11.81 0.52 -9.79
N LEU A 83 10.69 -0.18 -9.74
CA LEU A 83 9.83 -0.40 -10.90
C LEU A 83 8.82 0.74 -11.04
N ARG A 84 8.78 1.38 -12.22
CA ARG A 84 7.80 2.45 -12.50
C ARG A 84 6.41 1.91 -12.83
N ASN A 85 6.35 0.78 -13.52
CA ASN A 85 5.11 0.12 -13.91
C ASN A 85 5.20 -1.36 -13.54
N PRO A 86 4.99 -1.71 -12.26
CA PRO A 86 5.20 -3.08 -11.79
C PRO A 86 4.12 -4.06 -12.24
N ASN A 87 3.13 -3.61 -13.03
CA ASN A 87 1.96 -4.40 -13.45
C ASN A 87 1.14 -4.93 -12.25
N LEU A 88 1.02 -4.11 -11.19
CA LEU A 88 0.27 -4.37 -9.97
C LEU A 88 -0.89 -3.38 -9.88
N PRO A 89 -2.09 -3.75 -10.34
CA PRO A 89 -3.18 -2.80 -10.49
C PRO A 89 -3.92 -2.48 -9.19
N ALA A 90 -3.76 -3.36 -8.17
CA ALA A 90 -4.46 -3.26 -6.89
C ALA A 90 -3.86 -4.21 -5.85
N TYR A 91 -4.52 -4.33 -4.68
CA TYR A 91 -4.21 -5.35 -3.67
C TYR A 91 -4.72 -6.75 -4.08
N SER A 92 -5.74 -6.79 -4.95
CA SER A 92 -6.29 -8.02 -5.54
C SER A 92 -6.68 -7.77 -7.00
N TRP A 93 -6.49 -8.75 -7.88
CA TRP A 93 -6.85 -8.68 -9.30
C TRP A 93 -7.05 -10.07 -9.90
N PHE A 94 -7.68 -10.14 -11.07
CA PHE A 94 -7.67 -11.35 -11.89
C PHE A 94 -6.40 -11.38 -12.75
N ASP A 95 -5.53 -12.33 -12.49
CA ASP A 95 -4.28 -12.49 -13.25
C ASP A 95 -4.55 -13.37 -14.47
N ARG A 96 -4.47 -12.76 -15.66
CA ARG A 96 -4.79 -13.42 -16.93
C ARG A 96 -3.80 -14.52 -17.31
N GLU A 97 -2.56 -14.45 -16.81
CA GLU A 97 -1.55 -15.51 -17.05
C GLU A 97 -1.81 -16.72 -16.15
N LEU A 98 -2.20 -16.48 -14.91
CA LEU A 98 -2.53 -17.54 -13.95
C LEU A 98 -3.97 -18.06 -14.12
N GLY A 99 -4.84 -17.35 -14.84
CA GLY A 99 -6.24 -17.70 -15.05
C GLY A 99 -7.09 -17.68 -13.78
N ARG A 100 -6.66 -16.94 -12.76
CA ARG A 100 -7.35 -16.87 -11.45
C ARG A 100 -7.14 -15.54 -10.75
N GLN A 101 -7.96 -15.30 -9.73
CA GLN A 101 -7.77 -14.14 -8.86
C GLN A 101 -6.50 -14.31 -8.00
N VAL A 102 -5.70 -13.25 -7.93
CA VAL A 102 -4.53 -13.08 -7.06
C VAL A 102 -4.90 -12.12 -5.93
N ARG A 103 -4.44 -12.42 -4.71
CA ARG A 103 -4.67 -11.60 -3.51
C ARG A 103 -3.37 -11.45 -2.74
N MET A 104 -2.93 -10.21 -2.52
CA MET A 104 -1.68 -9.94 -1.80
C MET A 104 -1.74 -10.32 -0.31
N SER A 105 -2.93 -10.54 0.24
CA SER A 105 -3.12 -11.13 1.58
C SER A 105 -2.88 -12.66 1.62
N THR A 106 -2.69 -13.31 0.48
CA THR A 106 -2.42 -14.75 0.39
C THR A 106 -0.93 -14.99 0.23
N PRO A 107 -0.26 -15.70 1.15
CA PRO A 107 1.19 -15.90 1.12
C PRO A 107 1.72 -16.48 -0.19
N THR A 108 1.03 -17.48 -0.76
CA THR A 108 1.43 -18.11 -2.04
C THR A 108 1.34 -17.13 -3.20
N ASP A 109 0.31 -16.28 -3.25
CA ASP A 109 0.17 -15.27 -4.28
C ASP A 109 1.25 -14.20 -4.15
N ALA A 110 1.46 -13.69 -2.93
CA ALA A 110 2.50 -12.73 -2.65
C ALA A 110 3.89 -13.27 -3.04
N HIS A 111 4.15 -14.56 -2.82
CA HIS A 111 5.40 -15.21 -3.22
C HIS A 111 5.57 -15.26 -4.75
N VAL A 112 4.53 -15.67 -5.48
CA VAL A 112 4.57 -15.73 -6.95
C VAL A 112 4.82 -14.34 -7.54
N ILE A 113 4.18 -13.32 -7.00
CA ILE A 113 4.36 -11.94 -7.45
C ILE A 113 5.75 -11.41 -7.10
N ASP A 114 6.26 -11.68 -5.88
CA ASP A 114 7.60 -11.29 -5.45
C ASP A 114 8.69 -11.86 -6.39
N GLU A 115 8.59 -13.15 -6.76
CA GLU A 115 9.51 -13.77 -7.72
C GLU A 115 9.36 -13.17 -9.14
N ARG A 116 8.13 -12.84 -9.56
CA ARG A 116 7.88 -12.16 -10.85
C ARG A 116 8.52 -10.77 -10.90
N LEU A 117 8.42 -9.99 -9.82
CA LEU A 117 9.05 -8.68 -9.70
C LEU A 117 10.58 -8.79 -9.71
N ARG A 118 11.10 -9.77 -8.98
CA ARG A 118 12.54 -10.05 -8.92
C ARG A 118 13.11 -10.49 -10.27
N GLY A 119 12.34 -11.25 -11.05
CA GLY A 119 12.70 -11.67 -12.41
C GLY A 119 12.91 -10.52 -13.39
N GLN A 120 12.51 -9.28 -13.07
CA GLN A 120 12.77 -8.10 -13.89
C GLN A 120 14.20 -7.57 -13.80
N GLY A 121 15.06 -8.19 -12.98
CA GLY A 121 16.51 -8.00 -13.00
C GLY A 121 17.03 -6.70 -12.36
N ARG A 122 16.20 -5.92 -11.68
CA ARG A 122 16.67 -4.74 -10.94
C ARG A 122 17.19 -5.12 -9.54
N GLU A 123 18.20 -4.38 -9.07
CA GLU A 123 18.74 -4.52 -7.72
C GLU A 123 17.75 -3.96 -6.70
N SER A 124 17.44 -4.76 -5.67
CA SER A 124 16.55 -4.32 -4.60
C SER A 124 17.27 -3.47 -3.56
N LEU A 125 16.56 -2.59 -2.86
CA LEU A 125 17.09 -1.84 -1.71
C LEU A 125 17.54 -2.75 -0.56
N LEU A 126 17.05 -3.99 -0.48
CA LEU A 126 17.39 -4.97 0.56
C LEU A 126 18.44 -5.98 0.10
N ASP A 127 18.90 -5.91 -1.15
CA ASP A 127 20.02 -6.73 -1.61
C ASP A 127 21.30 -6.39 -0.85
N GLY A 128 22.21 -7.36 -0.74
CA GLY A 128 23.47 -7.15 -0.02
C GLY A 128 23.37 -7.26 1.52
N GLY A 129 22.36 -7.95 2.03
CA GLY A 129 22.24 -8.30 3.45
C GLY A 129 21.20 -7.46 4.21
N GLY A 130 20.31 -6.76 3.54
CA GLY A 130 19.18 -6.06 4.16
C GLY A 130 18.14 -6.99 4.75
N HIS A 131 17.33 -6.49 5.68
CA HIS A 131 16.23 -7.19 6.31
C HIS A 131 14.91 -6.43 6.14
N GLY A 132 13.78 -7.17 6.03
CA GLY A 132 12.44 -6.59 5.84
C GLY A 132 11.41 -7.18 6.78
N TYR A 133 10.55 -6.33 7.36
CA TYR A 133 9.55 -6.73 8.33
C TYR A 133 8.18 -6.11 8.03
N PHE A 134 7.15 -6.96 8.00
CA PHE A 134 5.76 -6.62 7.71
C PHE A 134 5.51 -6.07 6.30
N SER A 135 6.42 -6.32 5.38
CA SER A 135 6.25 -6.02 3.96
C SER A 135 5.44 -7.09 3.23
N LEU A 136 4.94 -6.77 2.05
CA LEU A 136 4.33 -7.77 1.16
C LEU A 136 5.40 -8.66 0.53
N PHE A 137 6.53 -8.07 0.13
CA PHE A 137 7.60 -8.72 -0.60
C PHE A 137 8.84 -8.93 0.27
N ARG A 138 9.52 -10.03 0.04
CA ARG A 138 10.86 -10.28 0.59
C ARG A 138 11.91 -9.37 -0.02
N ALA A 139 11.77 -9.08 -1.31
CA ALA A 139 12.62 -8.14 -2.05
C ALA A 139 14.13 -8.40 -1.89
N GLY A 140 14.56 -9.65 -2.00
CA GLY A 140 15.99 -10.00 -1.88
C GLY A 140 16.56 -9.93 -0.48
N ALA A 141 15.79 -9.55 0.53
CA ALA A 141 16.24 -9.50 1.92
C ALA A 141 16.86 -10.83 2.38
N GLN A 142 17.96 -10.74 3.13
CA GLN A 142 18.61 -11.90 3.73
C GLN A 142 17.70 -12.55 4.78
N ASN A 143 17.01 -11.73 5.58
CA ASN A 143 15.98 -12.15 6.51
C ASN A 143 14.76 -11.27 6.38
N ALA A 144 13.58 -11.87 6.31
CA ALA A 144 12.34 -11.13 6.19
C ALA A 144 11.17 -11.85 6.89
N LEU A 145 10.30 -11.05 7.49
CA LEU A 145 8.94 -11.43 7.85
C LEU A 145 8.01 -10.64 6.93
N SER A 146 7.70 -11.20 5.79
CA SER A 146 6.85 -10.59 4.76
C SER A 146 5.76 -11.56 4.35
N MET A 147 4.71 -11.06 3.70
CA MET A 147 3.63 -11.93 3.22
C MET A 147 4.17 -13.03 2.29
N SER A 148 5.09 -12.70 1.39
CA SER A 148 5.71 -13.66 0.48
C SER A 148 6.56 -14.74 1.19
N THR A 149 7.17 -14.44 2.34
CA THR A 149 7.97 -15.42 3.11
C THR A 149 7.12 -16.37 3.92
N LEU A 150 5.87 -16.02 4.24
CA LEU A 150 4.94 -16.92 4.94
C LEU A 150 4.50 -18.11 4.07
N ALA A 151 4.71 -18.06 2.76
CA ALA A 151 4.46 -19.18 1.85
C ALA A 151 5.41 -20.37 2.08
N SER A 152 6.56 -20.14 2.75
CA SER A 152 7.57 -21.18 2.99
C SER A 152 7.82 -21.38 4.48
N PHE A 153 7.53 -22.58 5.00
CA PHE A 153 7.80 -22.94 6.39
C PHE A 153 9.27 -22.71 6.77
N LYS A 154 10.22 -23.00 5.86
CA LYS A 154 11.65 -22.78 6.08
C LYS A 154 12.00 -21.30 6.23
N GLN A 155 11.38 -20.43 5.43
CA GLN A 155 11.58 -18.98 5.52
C GLN A 155 10.91 -18.41 6.78
N MET A 156 9.70 -18.86 7.06
CA MET A 156 8.95 -18.50 8.26
C MET A 156 9.71 -18.90 9.54
N SER A 157 10.24 -20.14 9.63
CA SER A 157 10.98 -20.61 10.80
C SER A 157 12.28 -19.83 11.03
N ARG A 158 12.95 -19.38 9.96
CA ARG A 158 14.12 -18.49 10.09
C ARG A 158 13.74 -17.10 10.61
N ALA A 159 12.61 -16.58 10.18
CA ALA A 159 12.10 -15.31 10.68
C ALA A 159 11.70 -15.38 12.15
N PHE A 160 11.07 -16.48 12.57
CA PHE A 160 10.64 -16.76 13.95
C PHE A 160 11.66 -17.62 14.70
N SER A 161 12.96 -17.26 14.71
CA SER A 161 13.92 -18.03 15.48
C SER A 161 13.54 -18.08 16.96
N TYR A 162 13.68 -19.26 17.60
CA TYR A 162 13.33 -19.52 19.01
C TYR A 162 14.00 -18.53 19.98
N GLU A 163 15.20 -18.08 19.64
CA GLU A 163 15.94 -17.08 20.42
C GLU A 163 15.18 -15.75 20.56
N MET A 164 14.47 -15.35 19.51
CA MET A 164 13.69 -14.10 19.52
C MET A 164 12.39 -14.23 20.31
N MET A 165 11.74 -15.40 20.28
CA MET A 165 10.54 -15.64 21.11
C MET A 165 10.89 -15.62 22.60
N GLY A 166 12.02 -16.21 23.00
CA GLY A 166 12.51 -16.15 24.37
C GLY A 166 12.86 -14.74 24.84
N LEU A 167 13.31 -13.88 23.94
CA LEU A 167 13.70 -12.51 24.24
C LEU A 167 12.50 -11.55 24.36
N SER A 168 11.50 -11.70 23.52
CA SER A 168 10.24 -10.94 23.64
C SER A 168 9.45 -11.35 24.89
N ALA A 169 9.47 -12.63 25.25
CA ALA A 169 8.84 -13.14 26.47
C ALA A 169 9.61 -12.79 27.76
N GLY A 170 10.94 -12.71 27.69
CA GLY A 170 11.79 -12.39 28.85
C GLY A 170 11.78 -10.93 29.30
N ARG A 171 11.13 -10.04 28.54
CA ARG A 171 10.86 -8.66 28.92
C ARG A 171 9.57 -8.63 29.75
N THR A 172 9.66 -8.99 31.02
CA THR A 172 8.50 -9.12 31.93
C THR A 172 7.60 -7.86 31.95
N ARG A 173 8.17 -6.67 31.86
CA ARG A 173 7.41 -5.42 31.68
C ARG A 173 6.69 -5.38 30.33
N GLY A 174 7.33 -5.80 29.23
CA GLY A 174 6.72 -5.84 27.90
C GLY A 174 5.58 -6.86 27.79
N LEU A 175 5.61 -7.97 28.54
CA LEU A 175 4.51 -8.93 28.56
C LEU A 175 3.28 -8.34 29.27
N TRP A 176 3.45 -7.67 30.40
CA TRP A 176 2.35 -7.02 31.13
C TRP A 176 1.80 -5.82 30.38
N ASP A 177 2.66 -5.00 29.77
CA ASP A 177 2.25 -3.90 28.89
C ASP A 177 1.51 -4.43 27.66
N PHE A 178 1.97 -5.57 27.11
CA PHE A 178 1.30 -6.29 26.03
C PHE A 178 -0.06 -6.83 26.46
N LEU A 179 -0.16 -7.54 27.60
CA LEU A 179 -1.43 -8.10 28.10
C LEU A 179 -2.41 -7.00 28.48
N GLY A 180 -1.94 -5.91 29.07
CA GLY A 180 -2.74 -4.74 29.41
C GLY A 180 -3.26 -4.02 28.16
N ALA A 181 -2.40 -3.78 27.17
CA ALA A 181 -2.78 -3.20 25.89
C ALA A 181 -3.75 -4.11 25.13
N PHE A 182 -3.48 -5.42 25.11
CA PHE A 182 -4.33 -6.43 24.54
C PHE A 182 -5.74 -6.45 25.17
N GLY A 183 -5.81 -6.51 26.51
CA GLY A 183 -7.09 -6.49 27.23
C GLY A 183 -7.86 -5.21 26.98
N MET A 184 -7.19 -4.05 26.97
CA MET A 184 -7.78 -2.76 26.70
C MET A 184 -8.27 -2.63 25.25
N ASP A 185 -7.48 -3.09 24.29
CA ASP A 185 -7.86 -3.03 22.86
C ASP A 185 -8.98 -4.01 22.54
N THR A 186 -8.96 -5.20 23.14
CA THR A 186 -10.08 -6.16 23.02
C THR A 186 -11.36 -5.58 23.61
N TRP A 187 -11.27 -4.96 24.78
CA TRP A 187 -12.42 -4.29 25.41
C TRP A 187 -12.93 -3.10 24.59
N ARG A 188 -12.04 -2.23 24.10
CA ARG A 188 -12.39 -1.10 23.21
C ARG A 188 -13.02 -1.59 21.91
N SER A 189 -12.44 -2.61 21.27
CA SER A 189 -12.99 -3.20 20.04
C SER A 189 -14.34 -3.86 20.28
N ALA A 190 -14.52 -4.58 21.40
CA ALA A 190 -15.80 -5.16 21.76
C ALA A 190 -16.87 -4.08 22.04
N ARG A 191 -16.49 -2.99 22.71
CA ARG A 191 -17.37 -1.84 22.96
C ARG A 191 -17.74 -1.12 21.66
N GLU A 192 -16.82 -0.94 20.73
CA GLU A 192 -17.08 -0.36 19.40
C GLU A 192 -18.00 -1.26 18.58
N VAL A 193 -17.76 -2.56 18.55
CA VAL A 193 -18.64 -3.54 17.88
C VAL A 193 -20.05 -3.48 18.47
N ALA A 194 -20.20 -3.36 19.78
CA ALA A 194 -21.51 -3.25 20.43
C ALA A 194 -22.26 -1.94 20.07
N HIS A 195 -21.55 -0.88 19.71
CA HIS A 195 -22.14 0.40 19.28
C HIS A 195 -22.34 0.51 17.77
N TRP A 196 -21.74 -0.41 16.98
CA TRP A 196 -21.83 -0.40 15.53
C TRP A 196 -22.91 -1.37 15.04
N ALA A 197 -24.10 -0.85 14.76
CA ALA A 197 -25.19 -1.62 14.17
C ALA A 197 -24.79 -2.34 12.86
N HIS A 198 -23.78 -1.81 12.15
CA HIS A 198 -23.22 -2.37 10.94
C HIS A 198 -22.30 -3.59 11.15
N ALA A 199 -21.74 -3.77 12.34
CA ALA A 199 -20.90 -4.93 12.67
C ALA A 199 -21.69 -6.24 12.62
N LEU A 200 -22.98 -6.21 12.89
CA LEU A 200 -23.86 -7.38 12.81
C LEU A 200 -24.11 -7.83 11.37
N HIS A 201 -24.01 -6.93 10.39
CA HIS A 201 -24.19 -7.25 8.99
C HIS A 201 -23.04 -8.10 8.42
N ASP A 202 -21.83 -7.93 8.96
CA ASP A 202 -20.63 -8.59 8.46
C ASP A 202 -19.78 -9.22 9.58
N TRP A 203 -20.44 -10.03 10.40
CA TRP A 203 -19.84 -10.69 11.56
C TRP A 203 -18.58 -11.50 11.25
N ARG A 204 -18.51 -12.13 10.06
CA ARG A 204 -17.34 -12.91 9.66
C ARG A 204 -16.10 -12.05 9.48
N HIS A 205 -16.24 -10.89 8.84
CA HIS A 205 -15.13 -9.94 8.69
C HIS A 205 -14.75 -9.29 10.03
N GLU A 206 -15.72 -9.04 10.92
CA GLU A 206 -15.43 -8.56 12.27
C GLU A 206 -14.61 -9.54 13.10
N GLN A 207 -14.94 -10.83 13.06
CA GLN A 207 -14.13 -11.86 13.71
C GLN A 207 -12.71 -11.92 13.11
N SER A 208 -12.60 -11.91 11.79
CA SER A 208 -11.32 -11.88 11.08
C SER A 208 -10.48 -10.66 11.47
N PHE A 209 -11.09 -9.49 11.53
CA PHE A 209 -10.44 -8.26 11.97
C PHE A 209 -9.94 -8.34 13.41
N LEU A 210 -10.73 -8.85 14.34
CA LEU A 210 -10.32 -9.02 15.73
C LEU A 210 -9.13 -9.97 15.86
N VAL A 211 -9.15 -11.10 15.13
CA VAL A 211 -8.04 -12.06 15.12
C VAL A 211 -6.77 -11.45 14.50
N SER A 212 -6.90 -10.78 13.35
CA SER A 212 -5.81 -10.06 12.70
C SER A 212 -5.19 -9.01 13.64
N ARG A 213 -6.03 -8.23 14.30
CA ARG A 213 -5.61 -7.20 15.24
C ARG A 213 -4.79 -7.75 16.40
N VAL A 214 -5.19 -8.89 16.94
CA VAL A 214 -4.49 -9.54 18.04
C VAL A 214 -3.18 -10.17 17.59
N LEU A 215 -3.24 -11.05 16.61
CA LEU A 215 -2.11 -11.89 16.21
C LEU A 215 -1.11 -11.11 15.35
N LEU A 216 -1.58 -10.37 14.35
CA LEU A 216 -0.70 -9.68 13.43
C LEU A 216 -0.28 -8.31 13.95
N GLN A 217 -1.24 -7.48 14.36
CA GLN A 217 -0.95 -6.10 14.71
C GLN A 217 -0.30 -5.95 16.08
N ARG A 218 -0.55 -6.85 17.04
CA ARG A 218 0.05 -6.76 18.38
C ARG A 218 1.24 -7.68 18.57
N LEU A 219 1.05 -8.98 18.40
CA LEU A 219 2.14 -9.95 18.57
C LEU A 219 3.18 -9.81 17.46
N GLY A 220 2.73 -9.87 16.22
CA GLY A 220 3.62 -9.79 15.08
C GLY A 220 4.38 -8.47 15.03
N TRP A 221 3.70 -7.35 15.28
CA TRP A 221 4.33 -6.03 15.36
C TRP A 221 5.39 -5.95 16.45
N SER A 222 5.07 -6.36 17.69
CA SER A 222 6.05 -6.35 18.80
C SER A 222 7.31 -7.17 18.47
N PHE A 223 7.12 -8.27 17.74
CA PHE A 223 8.20 -9.12 17.26
C PHE A 223 9.06 -8.41 16.20
N ALA A 224 8.44 -7.83 15.16
CA ALA A 224 9.15 -7.13 14.10
C ALA A 224 9.93 -5.91 14.61
N TYR A 225 9.32 -5.14 15.48
CA TYR A 225 9.95 -4.01 16.16
C TYR A 225 11.20 -4.47 16.96
N THR A 226 11.08 -5.55 17.74
CA THR A 226 12.21 -6.10 18.50
C THR A 226 13.33 -6.58 17.59
N LYS A 227 12.98 -7.24 16.46
CA LYS A 227 13.96 -7.66 15.47
C LYS A 227 14.68 -6.48 14.82
N ALA A 228 13.98 -5.42 14.47
CA ALA A 228 14.60 -4.22 13.91
C ALA A 228 15.63 -3.61 14.88
N LEU A 229 15.30 -3.54 16.19
CA LEU A 229 16.26 -3.10 17.22
C LEU A 229 17.50 -3.98 17.29
N VAL A 230 17.34 -5.30 17.25
CA VAL A 230 18.46 -6.26 17.27
C VAL A 230 19.30 -6.16 16.01
N ASP A 231 18.66 -6.00 14.85
CA ASP A 231 19.36 -5.87 13.57
C ASP A 231 20.20 -4.60 13.49
N MET A 232 19.70 -3.50 14.05
CA MET A 232 20.52 -2.27 14.17
C MET A 232 21.77 -2.49 15.01
N VAL A 233 21.67 -3.22 16.13
CA VAL A 233 22.84 -3.58 16.94
C VAL A 233 23.81 -4.50 16.18
N ARG A 234 23.30 -5.39 15.33
CA ARG A 234 24.08 -6.27 14.45
C ARG A 234 24.73 -5.54 13.28
N GLY A 235 24.34 -4.29 13.02
CA GLY A 235 24.84 -3.50 11.90
C GLY A 235 24.31 -3.96 10.54
N VAL A 236 23.08 -4.49 10.48
CA VAL A 236 22.40 -4.84 9.23
C VAL A 236 22.35 -3.61 8.32
N PRO A 237 22.80 -3.68 7.06
CA PRO A 237 23.04 -2.49 6.26
C PRO A 237 21.79 -1.70 5.89
N ALA A 238 20.66 -2.39 5.72
CA ALA A 238 19.37 -1.78 5.44
C ALA A 238 18.27 -2.55 6.19
N VAL A 239 17.42 -1.83 6.91
CA VAL A 239 16.25 -2.41 7.60
C VAL A 239 15.01 -1.69 7.09
N TYR A 240 14.05 -2.45 6.58
CA TYR A 240 12.74 -1.96 6.16
C TYR A 240 11.67 -2.47 7.11
N LEU A 241 10.92 -1.55 7.73
CA LEU A 241 9.92 -1.86 8.75
C LEU A 241 8.61 -1.16 8.42
N VAL A 242 7.52 -1.92 8.26
CA VAL A 242 6.19 -1.41 7.93
C VAL A 242 5.30 -1.37 9.17
N PHE A 243 4.67 -0.24 9.42
CA PHE A 243 3.63 -0.02 10.42
C PHE A 243 2.24 -0.05 9.76
N GLY A 244 1.66 -1.24 9.61
CA GLY A 244 0.37 -1.43 8.94
C GLY A 244 -0.86 -1.26 9.84
N ASN A 245 -0.68 -0.96 11.14
CA ASN A 245 -1.78 -0.98 12.09
C ASN A 245 -2.83 0.12 11.84
N TYR A 246 -2.38 1.32 11.41
CA TYR A 246 -3.29 2.41 11.10
C TYR A 246 -4.15 2.06 9.89
N ASP A 247 -3.55 1.59 8.81
CA ASP A 247 -4.20 1.22 7.57
C ASP A 247 -5.31 0.17 7.80
N GLU A 248 -4.99 -0.94 8.42
CA GLU A 248 -5.92 -2.03 8.72
C GLU A 248 -7.14 -1.56 9.54
N VAL A 249 -6.89 -0.66 10.53
CA VAL A 249 -7.99 -0.11 11.33
C VAL A 249 -8.79 0.92 10.54
N ALA A 250 -8.12 1.73 9.72
CA ALA A 250 -8.78 2.73 8.89
C ALA A 250 -9.77 2.10 7.90
N HIS A 251 -9.40 1.00 7.25
CA HIS A 251 -10.31 0.23 6.39
C HIS A 251 -11.60 -0.14 7.12
N ARG A 252 -11.49 -0.59 8.34
CA ARG A 252 -12.59 -1.20 9.07
C ARG A 252 -13.42 -0.22 9.90
N ARG A 253 -12.84 0.92 10.32
CA ARG A 253 -13.46 1.90 11.24
C ARG A 253 -13.52 3.32 10.66
N GLY A 254 -12.90 3.55 9.52
CA GLY A 254 -12.68 4.87 8.95
C GLY A 254 -11.36 5.50 9.42
N PRO A 255 -10.71 6.28 8.57
CA PRO A 255 -9.37 6.83 8.81
C PRO A 255 -9.30 7.83 9.97
N ARG A 256 -10.42 8.45 10.32
CA ARG A 256 -10.53 9.42 11.43
C ARG A 256 -11.20 8.85 12.68
N SER A 257 -11.43 7.54 12.71
CA SER A 257 -11.97 6.89 13.91
C SER A 257 -10.99 7.02 15.08
N THR A 258 -11.53 7.08 16.30
CA THR A 258 -10.70 7.14 17.52
C THR A 258 -9.69 6.00 17.57
N LEU A 259 -10.07 4.84 17.05
CA LEU A 259 -9.23 3.67 17.05
C LEU A 259 -8.06 3.81 16.06
N ALA A 260 -8.33 4.22 14.81
CA ALA A 260 -7.29 4.46 13.80
C ALA A 260 -6.30 5.55 14.27
N LEU A 261 -6.83 6.67 14.78
CA LEU A 261 -6.00 7.75 15.34
C LEU A 261 -5.16 7.28 16.52
N SER A 262 -5.68 6.39 17.37
CA SER A 262 -4.91 5.84 18.49
C SER A 262 -3.72 4.99 18.04
N GLU A 263 -3.83 4.28 16.89
CA GLU A 263 -2.71 3.56 16.31
C GLU A 263 -1.64 4.51 15.76
N LEU A 264 -2.06 5.56 15.06
CA LEU A 264 -1.13 6.61 14.58
C LEU A 264 -0.38 7.28 15.75
N TYR A 265 -1.08 7.68 16.82
CA TYR A 265 -0.44 8.37 17.95
C TYR A 265 0.54 7.47 18.71
N ARG A 266 0.29 6.17 18.73
CA ARG A 266 1.17 5.19 19.38
C ARG A 266 2.50 5.00 18.65
N VAL A 267 2.52 5.26 17.34
CA VAL A 267 3.74 5.16 16.52
C VAL A 267 4.84 6.10 17.01
N ASP A 268 4.50 7.29 17.53
CA ASP A 268 5.47 8.30 17.95
C ASP A 268 6.49 7.78 18.97
N ALA A 269 6.04 7.00 19.95
CA ALA A 269 6.92 6.40 20.96
C ALA A 269 7.84 5.32 20.35
N TYR A 270 7.35 4.54 19.38
CA TYR A 270 8.19 3.56 18.68
C TYR A 270 9.23 4.25 17.80
N LEU A 271 8.87 5.36 17.15
CA LEU A 271 9.79 6.17 16.36
C LEU A 271 10.90 6.77 17.23
N GLU A 272 10.58 7.25 18.44
CA GLU A 272 11.56 7.75 19.41
C GLU A 272 12.57 6.66 19.81
N ASP A 273 12.09 5.48 20.15
CA ASP A 273 12.94 4.35 20.52
C ASP A 273 13.84 3.89 19.35
N LEU A 274 13.28 3.75 18.14
CA LEU A 274 14.02 3.34 16.95
C LEU A 274 15.09 4.39 16.58
N TYR A 275 14.75 5.66 16.66
CA TYR A 275 15.69 6.75 16.41
C TYR A 275 16.81 6.76 17.46
N ALA A 276 16.48 6.69 18.74
CA ALA A 276 17.48 6.63 19.80
C ALA A 276 18.44 5.45 19.62
N MET A 277 17.92 4.27 19.25
CA MET A 277 18.71 3.11 18.93
C MET A 277 19.59 3.34 17.70
N SER A 278 19.03 3.88 16.64
CA SER A 278 19.74 4.13 15.37
C SER A 278 20.97 5.03 15.53
N GLN A 279 20.94 5.95 16.51
CA GLN A 279 22.06 6.85 16.80
C GLN A 279 23.05 6.29 17.82
N SER A 280 22.66 5.28 18.63
CA SER A 280 23.46 4.72 19.71
C SER A 280 24.32 3.51 19.32
N VAL A 281 24.13 2.97 18.13
CA VAL A 281 24.87 1.81 17.61
C VAL A 281 26.20 2.23 17.00
N GLU A 282 27.15 1.30 16.90
CA GLU A 282 28.49 1.55 16.38
C GLU A 282 28.48 2.13 14.96
N ARG A 283 27.50 1.72 14.14
CA ARG A 283 27.23 2.31 12.81
C ARG A 283 25.85 2.93 12.81
N PRO A 284 25.76 4.24 12.98
CA PRO A 284 24.49 4.93 12.99
C PRO A 284 23.70 4.74 11.70
N TYR A 285 22.38 4.85 11.80
CA TYR A 285 21.47 4.76 10.66
C TYR A 285 20.95 6.13 10.29
N ASP A 286 20.77 6.36 8.99
CA ASP A 286 19.87 7.37 8.52
C ASP A 286 18.44 6.80 8.57
N VAL A 287 17.60 7.46 9.34
CA VAL A 287 16.22 7.06 9.55
C VAL A 287 15.36 7.83 8.57
N ILE A 288 14.67 7.11 7.68
CA ILE A 288 13.73 7.71 6.74
C ILE A 288 12.34 7.19 7.09
N ILE A 289 11.42 8.11 7.36
CA ILE A 289 10.03 7.83 7.67
C ILE A 289 9.20 8.24 6.45
N LEU A 290 8.33 7.36 5.98
CA LEU A 290 7.51 7.60 4.80
C LEU A 290 6.13 6.97 4.95
N SER A 291 5.17 7.40 4.14
CA SER A 291 3.93 6.66 3.88
C SER A 291 3.79 6.37 2.39
N ASP A 292 3.05 5.35 2.05
CA ASP A 292 2.83 4.90 0.67
C ASP A 292 1.63 5.62 0.01
N HIS A 293 0.57 5.83 0.76
CA HIS A 293 -0.65 6.50 0.36
C HIS A 293 -1.37 7.08 1.57
N GLY A 294 -2.46 7.78 1.34
CA GLY A 294 -3.40 8.16 2.36
C GLY A 294 -4.67 7.33 2.32
N HIS A 295 -5.56 7.57 3.26
CA HIS A 295 -6.87 6.95 3.40
C HIS A 295 -7.98 7.98 3.27
N VAL A 296 -9.04 7.63 2.55
CA VAL A 296 -10.27 8.43 2.42
C VAL A 296 -11.44 7.71 3.11
N ASP A 297 -12.39 8.46 3.69
CA ASP A 297 -13.63 7.87 4.17
C ASP A 297 -14.40 7.23 3.03
N ALA A 298 -14.91 6.01 3.23
CA ALA A 298 -15.67 5.26 2.23
C ALA A 298 -17.09 4.98 2.72
N LEU A 299 -18.06 5.19 1.82
CA LEU A 299 -19.46 4.80 2.03
C LEU A 299 -19.74 3.58 1.15
N PRO A 300 -19.94 2.38 1.73
CA PRO A 300 -20.19 1.19 0.95
C PRO A 300 -21.42 1.33 0.04
N LEU A 301 -21.27 0.96 -1.24
CA LEU A 301 -22.35 0.98 -2.24
C LEU A 301 -23.54 0.15 -1.78
N GLU A 302 -23.27 -1.02 -1.18
CA GLU A 302 -24.30 -1.90 -0.65
C GLU A 302 -25.10 -1.24 0.49
N GLN A 303 -24.45 -0.44 1.34
CA GLN A 303 -25.14 0.35 2.36
C GLN A 303 -25.96 1.50 1.74
N ARG A 304 -25.47 2.10 0.66
CA ARG A 304 -26.12 3.23 -0.02
C ARG A 304 -27.32 2.81 -0.86
N GLN A 305 -27.20 1.69 -1.59
CA GLN A 305 -28.18 1.27 -2.59
C GLN A 305 -28.80 -0.12 -2.35
N GLY A 306 -28.34 -0.87 -1.35
CA GLY A 306 -28.80 -2.25 -1.10
C GLY A 306 -28.36 -3.26 -2.16
N ARG A 307 -27.38 -2.92 -3.02
CA ARG A 307 -26.86 -3.80 -4.08
C ARG A 307 -25.35 -3.67 -4.25
N ARG A 308 -24.74 -4.72 -4.74
CA ARG A 308 -23.30 -4.78 -5.04
C ARG A 308 -22.98 -4.22 -6.43
N LEU A 309 -21.71 -3.90 -6.66
CA LEU A 309 -21.21 -3.42 -7.95
C LEU A 309 -21.47 -4.43 -9.08
N GLU A 310 -21.32 -5.73 -8.81
CA GLU A 310 -21.60 -6.78 -9.77
C GLU A 310 -23.04 -6.71 -10.29
N SER A 311 -24.01 -6.63 -9.39
CA SER A 311 -25.42 -6.49 -9.74
C SER A 311 -25.70 -5.17 -10.49
N LEU A 312 -25.05 -4.08 -10.08
CA LEU A 312 -25.17 -2.81 -10.76
C LEU A 312 -24.68 -2.88 -12.22
N LEU A 313 -23.54 -3.52 -12.46
CA LEU A 313 -22.91 -3.53 -13.78
C LEU A 313 -23.44 -4.64 -14.70
N LEU A 314 -23.82 -5.82 -14.16
CA LEU A 314 -24.17 -6.97 -14.97
C LEU A 314 -25.69 -7.22 -15.07
N GLU A 315 -26.47 -6.86 -14.04
CA GLU A 315 -27.91 -7.18 -13.96
C GLU A 315 -28.82 -5.96 -14.11
N GLY A 316 -28.28 -4.74 -14.06
CA GLY A 316 -29.06 -3.50 -14.15
C GLY A 316 -29.75 -3.34 -15.49
N ALA A 317 -30.79 -2.50 -15.53
CA ALA A 317 -31.48 -2.16 -16.77
C ALA A 317 -30.50 -1.62 -17.83
N PRO A 318 -30.61 -2.06 -19.09
CA PRO A 318 -29.77 -1.53 -20.16
C PRO A 318 -29.99 -0.02 -20.30
N GLY A 319 -28.89 0.73 -20.39
CA GLY A 319 -28.92 2.15 -20.67
C GLY A 319 -28.35 2.42 -22.05
N GLU A 320 -28.63 3.60 -22.60
CA GLU A 320 -27.99 4.05 -23.83
C GLU A 320 -26.79 4.93 -23.49
N LEU A 321 -25.69 4.75 -24.21
CA LEU A 321 -24.54 5.65 -24.14
C LEU A 321 -24.87 6.97 -24.86
N SER A 322 -24.38 8.07 -24.33
CA SER A 322 -24.49 9.35 -25.05
C SER A 322 -23.64 9.33 -26.32
N GLU A 323 -24.06 10.09 -27.35
CA GLU A 323 -23.32 10.18 -28.61
C GLU A 323 -21.88 10.68 -28.39
N ASP A 324 -21.66 11.60 -27.44
CA ASP A 324 -20.33 12.12 -27.12
C ASP A 324 -19.42 11.05 -26.56
N VAL A 325 -19.92 10.19 -25.67
CA VAL A 325 -19.17 9.03 -25.16
C VAL A 325 -18.86 8.05 -26.29
N ILE A 326 -19.85 7.71 -27.12
CA ILE A 326 -19.67 6.82 -28.27
C ILE A 326 -18.59 7.36 -29.20
N ARG A 327 -18.65 8.64 -29.56
CA ARG A 327 -17.67 9.31 -30.42
C ARG A 327 -16.28 9.27 -29.81
N GLY A 328 -16.13 9.71 -28.56
CA GLY A 328 -14.84 9.74 -27.86
C GLY A 328 -14.19 8.37 -27.66
N LEU A 329 -15.00 7.30 -27.52
CA LEU A 329 -14.48 5.93 -27.40
C LEU A 329 -14.16 5.29 -28.77
N ARG A 330 -14.75 5.77 -29.87
CA ARG A 330 -14.44 5.33 -31.25
C ARG A 330 -13.16 5.95 -31.81
N ASP A 331 -12.74 7.11 -31.31
CA ASP A 331 -11.51 7.76 -31.74
C ASP A 331 -10.30 6.89 -31.38
N GLY A 332 -9.50 6.52 -32.38
CA GLY A 332 -8.32 5.66 -32.22
C GLY A 332 -8.05 4.82 -33.49
N ARG A 333 -6.90 4.16 -33.54
CA ARG A 333 -6.55 3.26 -34.64
C ARG A 333 -7.50 2.05 -34.69
N PRO A 334 -7.84 1.55 -35.91
CA PRO A 334 -8.54 0.27 -36.04
C PRO A 334 -7.69 -0.82 -35.36
N LEU A 335 -8.25 -1.48 -34.35
CA LEU A 335 -7.62 -2.63 -33.75
C LEU A 335 -7.89 -3.86 -34.60
N GLN A 336 -6.86 -4.73 -34.71
CA GLN A 336 -7.12 -6.11 -35.02
C GLN A 336 -7.88 -6.70 -33.84
N ASP A 337 -9.14 -7.05 -34.05
CA ASP A 337 -9.96 -7.67 -33.02
C ASP A 337 -9.24 -8.92 -32.51
N PRO A 338 -8.99 -9.05 -31.20
CA PRO A 338 -8.49 -10.29 -30.65
C PRO A 338 -9.50 -11.41 -31.01
N VAL A 339 -8.97 -12.55 -31.45
CA VAL A 339 -9.76 -13.75 -31.76
C VAL A 339 -10.74 -14.01 -30.62
N PRO A 340 -12.02 -14.34 -30.88
CA PRO A 340 -12.98 -14.65 -29.84
C PRO A 340 -12.40 -15.74 -28.93
N SER A 341 -12.12 -15.39 -27.69
CA SER A 341 -11.74 -16.36 -26.66
C SER A 341 -12.96 -17.21 -26.31
N ALA A 342 -12.72 -18.39 -25.76
CA ALA A 342 -13.78 -19.23 -25.20
C ALA A 342 -14.71 -18.42 -24.27
N PRO A 343 -15.95 -18.84 -24.06
CA PRO A 343 -16.89 -18.15 -23.16
C PRO A 343 -16.22 -17.84 -21.81
N PHE A 344 -16.22 -16.57 -21.42
CA PHE A 344 -15.61 -16.09 -20.19
C PHE A 344 -16.70 -15.45 -19.33
N ALA A 345 -16.88 -15.98 -18.11
CA ALA A 345 -17.77 -15.36 -17.15
C ALA A 345 -17.14 -14.05 -16.65
N PRO A 346 -17.86 -12.92 -16.68
CA PRO A 346 -17.34 -11.66 -16.16
C PRO A 346 -16.82 -11.81 -14.72
N VAL A 347 -15.67 -11.19 -14.44
CA VAL A 347 -15.07 -11.17 -13.10
C VAL A 347 -14.95 -9.70 -12.67
N ILE A 348 -15.52 -9.37 -11.51
CA ILE A 348 -15.36 -8.07 -10.88
C ILE A 348 -14.55 -8.23 -9.62
N VAL A 349 -13.44 -7.49 -9.53
CA VAL A 349 -12.58 -7.48 -8.35
C VAL A 349 -12.65 -6.10 -7.71
N GLU A 350 -13.39 -6.04 -6.62
CA GLU A 350 -13.56 -4.86 -5.80
C GLU A 350 -12.30 -4.62 -4.94
N CYS A 351 -11.82 -3.39 -4.92
CA CYS A 351 -10.59 -2.98 -4.24
C CYS A 351 -10.84 -1.66 -3.48
N GLY A 352 -11.70 -1.71 -2.47
CA GLY A 352 -12.12 -0.53 -1.74
C GLY A 352 -13.04 0.37 -2.56
N ASN A 353 -12.61 1.59 -2.88
CA ASN A 353 -13.39 2.57 -3.65
C ASN A 353 -13.14 2.52 -5.17
N PHE A 354 -12.46 1.50 -5.66
CA PHE A 354 -12.33 1.23 -7.10
C PHE A 354 -12.48 -0.27 -7.38
N ALA A 355 -12.70 -0.61 -8.63
CA ALA A 355 -12.82 -2.00 -9.03
C ALA A 355 -12.31 -2.23 -10.46
N HIS A 356 -11.76 -3.43 -10.67
CA HIS A 356 -11.39 -3.95 -11.96
C HIS A 356 -12.47 -4.86 -12.50
N VAL A 357 -12.94 -4.61 -13.71
CA VAL A 357 -13.96 -5.40 -14.41
C VAL A 357 -13.31 -6.12 -15.57
N TYR A 358 -13.36 -7.44 -15.55
CA TYR A 358 -12.82 -8.33 -16.56
C TYR A 358 -13.99 -8.96 -17.32
N LEU A 359 -14.08 -8.66 -18.61
CA LEU A 359 -15.13 -9.13 -19.52
C LEU A 359 -14.59 -10.12 -20.56
N SER A 360 -13.27 -10.32 -20.55
CA SER A 360 -12.57 -11.25 -21.44
C SER A 360 -11.48 -12.01 -20.67
N GLY A 361 -11.36 -13.30 -20.96
CA GLY A 361 -10.26 -14.16 -20.51
C GLY A 361 -9.00 -14.07 -21.40
N ALA A 362 -8.98 -13.20 -22.40
CA ALA A 362 -7.83 -13.01 -23.27
C ALA A 362 -6.62 -12.48 -22.47
N ARG A 363 -5.40 -12.80 -22.92
CA ARG A 363 -4.17 -12.32 -22.29
C ARG A 363 -4.04 -10.80 -22.32
N GLU A 364 -4.45 -10.19 -23.44
CA GLU A 364 -4.48 -8.73 -23.58
C GLU A 364 -5.86 -8.21 -23.16
N PRO A 365 -5.91 -7.13 -22.37
CA PRO A 365 -7.17 -6.49 -22.00
C PRO A 365 -7.91 -5.91 -23.20
N LEU A 366 -9.24 -5.87 -23.12
CA LEU A 366 -10.05 -5.21 -24.13
C LEU A 366 -9.81 -3.69 -24.14
N GLU A 367 -9.84 -3.13 -25.33
CA GLU A 367 -9.81 -1.69 -25.52
C GLU A 367 -11.21 -1.07 -25.62
N ALA A 368 -11.29 0.24 -25.44
CA ALA A 368 -12.53 1.00 -25.42
C ALA A 368 -13.45 0.70 -26.61
N ARG A 369 -12.89 0.59 -27.83
CA ARG A 369 -13.67 0.29 -29.04
C ARG A 369 -14.25 -1.14 -29.03
N ALA A 370 -13.47 -2.12 -28.55
CA ALA A 370 -13.93 -3.51 -28.42
C ALA A 370 -15.01 -3.63 -27.32
N LEU A 371 -14.84 -2.91 -26.21
CA LEU A 371 -15.84 -2.83 -25.15
C LEU A 371 -17.12 -2.20 -25.64
N LEU A 372 -17.05 -1.10 -26.39
CA LEU A 372 -18.19 -0.45 -26.99
C LEU A 372 -18.97 -1.36 -27.95
N ALA A 373 -18.25 -2.22 -28.69
CA ALA A 373 -18.88 -3.13 -29.64
C ALA A 373 -19.47 -4.39 -29.00
N ARG A 374 -18.86 -4.91 -27.93
CA ARG A 374 -19.19 -6.21 -27.33
C ARG A 374 -19.96 -6.13 -26.02
N HIS A 375 -19.76 -5.05 -25.26
CA HIS A 375 -20.32 -4.85 -23.92
C HIS A 375 -20.87 -3.44 -23.72
N PRO A 376 -21.65 -2.89 -24.69
CA PRO A 376 -22.15 -1.51 -24.61
C PRO A 376 -23.04 -1.30 -23.37
N GLU A 377 -23.76 -2.33 -22.94
CA GLU A 377 -24.64 -2.30 -21.77
C GLU A 377 -23.87 -2.12 -20.47
N VAL A 378 -22.71 -2.78 -20.32
CA VAL A 378 -21.83 -2.64 -19.14
C VAL A 378 -21.24 -1.23 -19.09
N LEU A 379 -20.77 -0.74 -20.23
CA LEU A 379 -20.29 0.65 -20.36
C LEU A 379 -21.38 1.66 -20.02
N ALA A 380 -22.60 1.48 -20.55
CA ALA A 380 -23.72 2.37 -20.29
C ALA A 380 -24.07 2.41 -18.80
N ARG A 381 -24.13 1.26 -18.13
CA ARG A 381 -24.40 1.18 -16.68
C ARG A 381 -23.29 1.84 -15.87
N ALA A 382 -22.02 1.57 -16.20
CA ALA A 382 -20.89 2.15 -15.49
C ALA A 382 -20.84 3.68 -15.65
N THR A 383 -21.04 4.20 -16.86
CA THR A 383 -20.89 5.65 -17.14
C THR A 383 -22.09 6.50 -16.73
N ARG A 384 -23.25 5.88 -16.47
CA ARG A 384 -24.47 6.58 -16.04
C ARG A 384 -24.76 6.44 -14.55
N SER A 385 -24.04 5.59 -13.86
CA SER A 385 -24.22 5.44 -12.42
C SER A 385 -23.76 6.70 -11.67
N GLU A 386 -24.60 7.19 -10.78
CA GLU A 386 -24.26 8.31 -9.89
C GLU A 386 -23.23 7.94 -8.82
N ASP A 387 -22.98 6.66 -8.63
CA ASP A 387 -22.00 6.13 -7.65
C ASP A 387 -20.63 5.88 -8.27
N ILE A 388 -20.48 6.02 -9.59
CA ILE A 388 -19.23 5.86 -10.33
C ILE A 388 -18.81 7.22 -10.88
N GLY A 389 -17.72 7.75 -10.34
CA GLY A 389 -17.20 9.06 -10.72
C GLY A 389 -16.31 9.02 -11.96
N ILE A 390 -15.56 7.93 -12.15
CA ILE A 390 -14.60 7.78 -13.24
C ILE A 390 -14.68 6.36 -13.79
N VAL A 391 -14.75 6.22 -15.12
CA VAL A 391 -14.59 4.94 -15.84
C VAL A 391 -13.35 5.04 -16.71
N ALA A 392 -12.29 4.32 -16.39
CA ALA A 392 -11.03 4.34 -17.12
C ALA A 392 -10.94 3.15 -18.10
N LEU A 393 -10.53 3.43 -19.33
CA LEU A 393 -10.51 2.52 -20.47
C LEU A 393 -9.22 2.69 -21.27
N ARG A 394 -8.69 1.59 -21.81
CA ARG A 394 -7.55 1.65 -22.75
C ARG A 394 -8.00 2.12 -24.11
N ARG A 395 -7.17 2.94 -24.77
CA ARG A 395 -7.38 3.42 -26.13
C ARG A 395 -6.03 3.46 -26.87
N GLY A 396 -5.67 2.35 -27.50
CA GLY A 396 -4.37 2.20 -28.15
C GLY A 396 -3.21 2.25 -27.16
N HIS A 397 -2.22 3.09 -27.41
CA HIS A 397 -1.08 3.30 -26.51
C HIS A 397 -1.37 4.27 -25.35
N SER A 398 -2.61 4.70 -25.19
CA SER A 398 -3.07 5.62 -24.15
C SER A 398 -4.26 5.02 -23.42
N ALA A 399 -4.80 5.79 -22.50
CA ALA A 399 -6.07 5.49 -21.85
C ALA A 399 -6.92 6.76 -21.78
N VAL A 400 -8.22 6.56 -21.58
CA VAL A 400 -9.19 7.66 -21.41
C VAL A 400 -10.05 7.39 -20.18
N ALA A 401 -10.55 8.46 -19.60
CA ALA A 401 -11.56 8.43 -18.56
C ALA A 401 -12.89 8.95 -19.12
N VAL A 402 -13.98 8.23 -18.85
CA VAL A 402 -15.32 8.76 -19.01
C VAL A 402 -15.73 9.38 -17.68
N ILE A 403 -16.04 10.67 -17.69
CA ILE A 403 -16.39 11.48 -16.53
C ILE A 403 -17.61 12.32 -16.88
N ARG A 404 -18.73 12.09 -16.20
CA ARG A 404 -19.99 12.85 -16.39
C ARG A 404 -20.37 13.02 -17.87
N GLY A 405 -20.25 11.94 -18.64
CA GLY A 405 -20.63 11.89 -20.05
C GLY A 405 -19.63 12.49 -21.04
N GLY A 406 -18.47 13.00 -20.59
CA GLY A 406 -17.35 13.40 -21.43
C GLY A 406 -16.22 12.37 -21.41
N VAL A 407 -15.39 12.35 -22.47
CA VAL A 407 -14.22 11.47 -22.60
C VAL A 407 -12.95 12.31 -22.58
N TYR A 408 -12.04 12.01 -21.66
CA TYR A 408 -10.85 12.80 -21.38
C TYR A 408 -9.61 11.93 -21.39
N GLY A 409 -8.60 12.31 -22.16
CA GLY A 409 -7.26 11.74 -22.10
C GLY A 409 -6.46 12.29 -20.90
N PRO A 410 -5.26 11.74 -20.62
CA PRO A 410 -4.45 12.16 -19.48
C PRO A 410 -4.09 13.65 -19.48
N ASP A 411 -3.92 14.26 -20.66
CA ASP A 411 -3.58 15.69 -20.79
C ASP A 411 -4.83 16.61 -20.80
N GLU A 412 -6.02 16.01 -20.85
CA GLU A 412 -7.31 16.71 -20.84
C GLU A 412 -7.98 16.71 -19.46
N VAL A 413 -7.44 15.96 -18.50
CA VAL A 413 -7.99 15.82 -17.13
C VAL A 413 -8.18 17.16 -16.43
N GLU A 414 -7.34 18.15 -16.74
CA GLU A 414 -7.48 19.51 -16.17
C GLU A 414 -8.83 20.19 -16.53
N ARG A 415 -9.40 19.82 -17.67
CA ARG A 415 -10.69 20.36 -18.15
C ARG A 415 -11.89 19.48 -17.78
N ALA A 416 -11.64 18.28 -17.24
CA ALA A 416 -12.70 17.35 -16.88
C ALA A 416 -13.54 17.90 -15.70
N PRO A 417 -14.87 17.67 -15.70
CA PRO A 417 -15.75 18.08 -14.60
C PRO A 417 -15.64 17.13 -13.39
N LEU A 418 -14.41 16.94 -12.90
CA LEU A 418 -14.11 16.13 -11.73
C LEU A 418 -14.59 16.81 -10.46
N SER A 419 -15.09 16.02 -9.53
CA SER A 419 -15.30 16.46 -8.15
C SER A 419 -13.98 16.95 -7.54
N PRO A 420 -13.99 18.02 -6.70
CA PRO A 420 -12.78 18.58 -6.10
C PRO A 420 -12.02 17.62 -5.18
N GLU A 421 -12.65 16.54 -4.75
CA GLU A 421 -11.99 15.48 -3.95
C GLU A 421 -10.99 14.67 -4.77
N PHE A 422 -11.18 14.55 -6.10
CA PHE A 422 -10.23 13.83 -6.95
C PHE A 422 -8.94 14.63 -7.18
N SER A 423 -7.83 13.91 -7.23
CA SER A 423 -6.53 14.44 -7.64
C SER A 423 -6.38 14.36 -9.15
N ARG A 424 -6.41 15.51 -9.85
CA ARG A 424 -6.18 15.56 -11.29
C ARG A 424 -4.84 14.94 -11.69
N ARG A 425 -3.80 15.15 -10.85
CA ARG A 425 -2.49 14.52 -11.02
C ARG A 425 -2.58 13.00 -10.96
N ALA A 426 -3.27 12.44 -9.96
CA ALA A 426 -3.41 10.99 -9.81
C ALA A 426 -4.23 10.38 -10.95
N VAL A 427 -5.32 11.04 -11.38
CA VAL A 427 -6.12 10.59 -12.53
C VAL A 427 -5.27 10.58 -13.81
N ALA A 428 -4.53 11.64 -14.09
CA ALA A 428 -3.67 11.72 -15.27
C ALA A 428 -2.54 10.66 -15.22
N ASP A 429 -1.93 10.45 -14.06
CA ASP A 429 -0.88 9.46 -13.86
C ASP A 429 -1.41 8.04 -14.04
N PHE A 430 -2.56 7.71 -13.46
CA PHE A 430 -3.23 6.43 -13.66
C PHE A 430 -3.52 6.14 -15.14
N LEU A 431 -4.07 7.13 -15.87
CA LEU A 431 -4.36 6.99 -17.30
C LEU A 431 -3.09 6.78 -18.12
N ARG A 432 -1.97 7.42 -17.77
CA ARG A 432 -0.67 7.19 -18.42
C ARG A 432 -0.12 5.79 -18.13
N GLY A 433 -0.33 5.27 -16.92
CA GLY A 433 0.12 3.95 -16.49
C GLY A 433 -0.73 2.79 -16.99
N LEU A 434 -2.05 2.99 -17.18
CA LEU A 434 -3.02 1.94 -17.46
C LEU A 434 -2.70 1.08 -18.71
N PRO A 435 -2.19 1.62 -19.84
CA PRO A 435 -1.82 0.79 -20.99
C PRO A 435 -0.74 -0.24 -20.67
N ALA A 436 0.18 0.05 -19.77
CA ALA A 436 1.24 -0.86 -19.35
C ALA A 436 0.78 -1.90 -18.31
N MET A 437 -0.33 -1.65 -17.62
CA MET A 437 -0.89 -2.56 -16.60
C MET A 437 -1.76 -3.65 -17.25
N LYS A 438 -1.15 -4.68 -17.82
CA LYS A 438 -1.87 -5.78 -18.48
C LYS A 438 -2.75 -6.60 -17.53
N THR A 439 -2.43 -6.59 -16.24
CA THR A 439 -3.24 -7.25 -15.19
C THR A 439 -4.46 -6.45 -14.76
N ALA A 440 -4.55 -5.17 -15.09
CA ALA A 440 -5.75 -4.38 -14.81
C ALA A 440 -6.96 -4.86 -15.63
N GLY A 441 -8.17 -4.61 -15.15
CA GLY A 441 -9.42 -4.94 -15.81
C GLY A 441 -9.54 -4.39 -17.22
N ASP A 442 -10.50 -4.89 -17.97
CA ASP A 442 -10.85 -4.34 -19.31
C ASP A 442 -11.39 -2.91 -19.15
N LEU A 443 -12.13 -2.65 -18.08
CA LEU A 443 -12.41 -1.31 -17.60
C LEU A 443 -12.11 -1.24 -16.09
N VAL A 444 -11.79 -0.03 -15.62
CA VAL A 444 -11.57 0.25 -14.19
C VAL A 444 -12.53 1.35 -13.77
N VAL A 445 -13.29 1.09 -12.72
CA VAL A 445 -14.27 2.04 -12.20
C VAL A 445 -13.83 2.58 -10.84
N PHE A 446 -14.05 3.88 -10.60
CA PHE A 446 -13.75 4.55 -9.33
C PHE A 446 -15.03 5.13 -8.76
N GLY A 447 -15.24 4.95 -7.47
CA GLY A 447 -16.40 5.46 -6.75
C GLY A 447 -16.49 6.98 -6.79
N GLU A 448 -17.72 7.53 -6.96
CA GLU A 448 -17.93 8.99 -6.96
C GLU A 448 -17.64 9.57 -5.55
N ALA A 449 -17.23 10.81 -5.53
CA ALA A 449 -17.06 11.55 -4.30
C ALA A 449 -18.41 11.75 -3.60
N VAL A 450 -18.44 11.58 -2.29
CA VAL A 450 -19.60 11.85 -1.45
C VAL A 450 -19.38 13.08 -0.61
N ARG A 451 -20.46 13.70 -0.14
CA ARG A 451 -20.39 14.88 0.72
C ARG A 451 -19.50 14.61 1.93
N ARG A 452 -18.75 15.61 2.36
CA ARG A 452 -17.80 15.61 3.48
C ARG A 452 -16.44 14.96 3.21
N GLY A 453 -16.04 14.84 1.94
CA GLY A 453 -14.68 14.45 1.56
C GLY A 453 -14.42 12.95 1.54
N GLY A 454 -15.49 12.13 1.42
CA GLY A 454 -15.40 10.68 1.23
C GLY A 454 -15.66 10.26 -0.22
N THR A 455 -15.68 8.95 -0.45
CA THR A 455 -16.03 8.32 -1.74
C THR A 455 -17.00 7.16 -1.55
N VAL A 456 -17.69 6.77 -2.62
CA VAL A 456 -18.40 5.49 -2.65
C VAL A 456 -17.38 4.37 -2.64
N GLY A 457 -17.51 3.43 -1.71
CA GLY A 457 -16.74 2.18 -1.66
C GLY A 457 -17.51 1.04 -2.34
N PHE A 458 -16.83 0.21 -3.12
CA PHE A 458 -17.43 -1.00 -3.70
C PHE A 458 -17.26 -2.20 -2.75
N ALA A 459 -16.15 -2.27 -2.02
CA ALA A 459 -15.99 -3.20 -0.91
C ALA A 459 -16.72 -2.71 0.35
N TRP A 460 -17.03 -3.63 1.27
CA TRP A 460 -17.64 -3.31 2.57
C TRP A 460 -16.59 -2.81 3.56
N GLU A 461 -16.14 -1.58 3.32
CA GLU A 461 -15.10 -0.87 4.09
C GLU A 461 -15.54 0.57 4.36
N PHE A 462 -15.05 1.16 5.45
CA PHE A 462 -15.40 2.52 5.89
C PHE A 462 -14.24 3.51 5.73
N GLY A 463 -13.08 3.01 5.39
CA GLY A 463 -11.94 3.74 4.87
C GLY A 463 -11.38 2.99 3.68
N SER A 464 -10.85 3.71 2.71
CA SER A 464 -10.35 3.11 1.47
C SER A 464 -9.14 3.84 0.94
N HIS A 465 -8.40 3.13 0.10
CA HIS A 465 -7.30 3.65 -0.70
C HIS A 465 -7.17 2.84 -2.01
N GLY A 466 -6.22 3.22 -2.86
CA GLY A 466 -6.03 2.63 -4.18
C GLY A 466 -6.73 3.42 -5.28
N GLY A 467 -7.64 4.31 -4.90
CA GLY A 467 -8.34 5.22 -5.78
C GLY A 467 -7.53 6.45 -6.17
N LEU A 468 -8.22 7.52 -6.57
CA LEU A 468 -7.62 8.69 -7.19
C LEU A 468 -7.97 10.01 -6.48
N THR A 469 -8.36 9.95 -5.20
CA THR A 469 -8.64 11.16 -4.43
C THR A 469 -7.36 11.89 -4.02
N ARG A 470 -7.48 13.16 -3.64
CA ARG A 470 -6.37 13.96 -3.15
C ARG A 470 -5.80 13.39 -1.85
N THR A 471 -6.66 12.88 -0.99
CA THR A 471 -6.23 12.30 0.29
C THR A 471 -5.46 11.01 0.08
N GLU A 472 -5.92 10.13 -0.81
CA GLU A 472 -5.22 8.90 -1.16
C GLU A 472 -3.88 9.16 -1.86
N ALA A 473 -3.82 10.20 -2.71
CA ALA A 473 -2.61 10.62 -3.42
C ALA A 473 -1.64 11.44 -2.56
N SER A 474 -2.00 11.76 -1.31
CA SER A 474 -1.16 12.50 -0.37
C SER A 474 -0.39 11.52 0.51
N SER A 475 0.89 11.46 0.30
CA SER A 475 1.85 10.68 1.08
C SER A 475 2.88 11.62 1.72
N LEU A 476 3.77 11.08 2.52
CA LEU A 476 4.84 11.85 3.14
C LEU A 476 6.20 11.16 3.01
N VAL A 477 7.25 11.96 3.06
CA VAL A 477 8.62 11.52 3.30
C VAL A 477 9.30 12.46 4.29
N CYS A 478 9.93 11.86 5.30
CA CYS A 478 10.64 12.59 6.35
C CYS A 478 12.03 11.97 6.51
N TRP A 479 13.08 12.80 6.42
CA TRP A 479 14.48 12.35 6.43
C TRP A 479 15.38 13.29 7.20
N PRO A 480 16.55 12.82 7.72
CA PRO A 480 17.49 13.69 8.42
C PRO A 480 18.02 14.79 7.50
N ALA A 481 18.05 16.03 7.98
CA ALA A 481 18.52 17.17 7.20
C ALA A 481 20.01 17.05 6.79
N ASN A 482 20.79 16.23 7.51
CA ASN A 482 22.20 15.95 7.22
C ASN A 482 22.42 14.61 6.49
N ALA A 483 21.36 13.94 6.04
CA ALA A 483 21.50 12.71 5.26
C ALA A 483 22.19 13.01 3.92
N PRO A 484 23.00 12.06 3.39
CA PRO A 484 23.68 12.25 2.09
C PRO A 484 22.73 12.09 0.90
N VAL A 485 21.44 12.24 1.10
CA VAL A 485 20.38 12.10 0.09
C VAL A 485 19.36 13.21 0.27
N ASP A 486 18.97 13.84 -0.83
CA ASP A 486 17.84 14.77 -0.88
C ASP A 486 16.61 14.03 -1.42
N LEU A 487 15.53 14.01 -0.64
CA LEU A 487 14.27 13.36 -0.97
C LEU A 487 13.15 14.35 -1.27
N SER A 488 13.46 15.63 -1.43
CA SER A 488 12.48 16.66 -1.78
C SER A 488 11.96 16.51 -3.21
N GLY A 489 10.71 16.89 -3.43
CA GLY A 489 10.10 17.01 -4.75
C GLY A 489 9.99 15.72 -5.56
N LEU A 490 10.06 14.56 -4.91
CA LEU A 490 9.89 13.28 -5.59
C LEU A 490 8.45 13.09 -6.07
N GLY A 491 8.30 12.57 -7.27
CA GLY A 491 7.01 12.38 -7.93
C GLY A 491 6.63 10.93 -8.20
N HIS A 492 7.44 9.96 -7.75
CA HIS A 492 7.18 8.53 -7.97
C HIS A 492 8.04 7.67 -7.05
N CYS A 493 7.49 6.54 -6.55
CA CYS A 493 8.20 5.60 -5.67
C CYS A 493 9.50 5.03 -6.26
N ALA A 494 9.56 4.83 -7.57
CA ALA A 494 10.80 4.38 -8.24
C ALA A 494 11.91 5.45 -8.20
N GLN A 495 11.58 6.74 -8.15
CA GLN A 495 12.60 7.79 -7.95
C GLN A 495 13.17 7.75 -6.54
N LEU A 496 12.32 7.47 -5.54
CA LEU A 496 12.76 7.24 -4.16
C LEU A 496 13.73 6.06 -4.10
N HIS A 497 13.39 4.95 -4.75
CA HIS A 497 14.30 3.81 -4.89
C HIS A 497 15.66 4.23 -5.46
N ASP A 498 15.66 4.93 -6.61
CA ASP A 498 16.90 5.29 -7.31
C ASP A 498 17.82 6.17 -6.43
N ARG A 499 17.23 7.16 -5.72
CA ARG A 499 17.96 8.01 -4.76
C ARG A 499 18.56 7.22 -3.60
N LEU A 500 17.78 6.32 -3.00
CA LEU A 500 18.24 5.50 -1.88
C LEU A 500 19.25 4.44 -2.32
N ALA A 501 19.02 3.79 -3.46
CA ALA A 501 19.92 2.77 -3.98
C ALA A 501 21.30 3.34 -4.33
N GLU A 502 21.35 4.55 -4.90
CA GLU A 502 22.60 5.23 -5.20
C GLU A 502 23.50 5.39 -3.96
N VAL A 503 22.89 5.81 -2.84
CA VAL A 503 23.63 6.11 -1.61
C VAL A 503 23.91 4.85 -0.78
N TYR A 504 22.90 4.00 -0.58
CA TYR A 504 22.95 2.93 0.43
C TYR A 504 23.22 1.55 -0.15
N VAL A 505 23.01 1.32 -1.45
CA VAL A 505 23.21 0.02 -2.10
C VAL A 505 24.42 0.04 -3.02
N ARG A 506 24.45 0.90 -4.02
CA ARG A 506 25.46 0.88 -5.10
C ARG A 506 26.84 1.39 -4.66
N GLN A 507 26.91 2.33 -3.73
CA GLN A 507 28.17 2.83 -3.18
C GLN A 507 28.76 1.96 -2.07
N ALA A 508 28.07 0.89 -1.66
CA ALA A 508 28.52 -0.05 -0.66
C ALA A 508 29.39 -1.14 -1.32
N PRO A 509 30.60 -1.44 -0.81
CA PRO A 509 31.37 -2.59 -1.29
C PRO A 509 30.57 -3.88 -1.03
N ARG A 510 30.42 -4.71 -2.06
CA ARG A 510 29.72 -6.02 -1.95
C ARG A 510 30.48 -6.90 -0.98
N LEU A 511 29.94 -7.12 0.20
CA LEU A 511 30.44 -8.14 1.13
C LEU A 511 30.00 -9.51 0.62
N ARG A 512 30.93 -10.29 0.05
CA ARG A 512 30.72 -11.73 -0.09
C ARG A 512 30.88 -12.35 1.31
N TRP A 513 29.77 -12.79 1.88
CA TRP A 513 29.83 -13.63 3.07
C TRP A 513 30.38 -14.98 2.65
N VAL A 514 31.52 -15.37 3.20
CA VAL A 514 31.97 -16.74 3.15
C VAL A 514 31.01 -17.54 4.04
N GLN A 515 30.42 -18.60 3.48
CA GLN A 515 29.44 -19.47 4.12
C GLN A 515 30.04 -20.18 5.35
#